data_ac42ef716199801af2e279581349b850
#
_entry.id   ac42ef716199801af2e279581349b850
#
_cell.length_a   1.000
_cell.length_b   1.000
_cell.length_c   1.000
_cell.angle_alpha   90.00
_cell.angle_beta   90.00
_cell.angle_gamma   90.00
#
_symmetry.space_group_name_H-M   'P 1'
#
loop_
_entity.id
_entity.type
_entity.pdbx_description
1 polymer ?
#
loop_
_entity_poly.entity_id
_entity_poly.type
_entity_poly.pdbx_seq_one_letter_code
_entity_poly.pdbx_strand_id
1 'polypeptide(L)'
;MKKENLLTVLILVGLVGGVIFGQYVLFDPSATAEKAAQAAAPWNDIGTFAFLRPLQMLIVPLVFVSVVSGVTSIGNPKQLGLVGGSTLAYYLGTTMIAVLLGLLIVNVIQPGHGVSADQLRLQEAQTAETFAKDVAGKIEGRPDDIGSSFRNLLESLVPSNPMAAFVKPDILSVVVFAGVIGLALVCVGDPGKPVIRGVDGMFQALIKLVTWVIWLAPFGVFCLVAARVGEMGLGSIIGPLGMYMVTVVIALAIHLFLVLPMILLILGRTNPYAFLWRLRKVILTAFSTASSNATLPVTIEECTRVGGCSKRASAFVIPLGSTVNMNGTALYEAVAVSFLFQLFAAENPQFNLPLPQQLVILVTATLAAIGAAGIPAAGLVTMTIVITSVNGTLQAIHGPDASQLPLAAIGVIVGVDRLLDMCRTTVNVMGDAFGARIITRLAPDEPALDAP
;
A
#
# COMPACT_ATOMS: atom_id res chain seq x y z
N MET A 1 -2.84 3.13 33.22
CA MET A 1 -2.85 3.29 31.74
C MET A 1 -4.06 2.54 31.19
N LYS A 2 -4.85 3.15 30.29
CA LYS A 2 -5.89 2.39 29.56
C LYS A 2 -5.20 1.28 28.77
N LYS A 3 -5.80 0.07 28.70
CA LYS A 3 -5.22 -1.10 27.98
C LYS A 3 -4.70 -0.76 26.56
N GLU A 4 -5.35 0.19 25.90
CA GLU A 4 -5.00 0.67 24.56
C GLU A 4 -3.66 1.42 24.50
N ASN A 5 -3.38 2.26 25.50
CA ASN A 5 -2.11 2.98 25.59
C ASN A 5 -0.96 2.02 25.89
N LEU A 6 -1.22 0.98 26.71
CA LEU A 6 -0.23 -0.06 27.00
C LEU A 6 0.19 -0.79 25.73
N LEU A 7 -0.77 -1.26 24.94
CA LEU A 7 -0.47 -1.99 23.70
C LEU A 7 0.33 -1.13 22.70
N THR A 8 -0.03 0.14 22.53
CA THR A 8 0.73 1.07 21.68
C THR A 8 2.17 1.22 22.15
N VAL A 9 2.37 1.40 23.47
CA VAL A 9 3.73 1.49 24.03
C VAL A 9 4.51 0.19 23.81
N LEU A 10 3.87 -0.98 23.99
CA LEU A 10 4.52 -2.27 23.75
C LEU A 10 4.90 -2.44 22.26
N ILE A 11 4.06 -2.00 21.32
CA ILE A 11 4.40 -2.04 19.88
C ILE A 11 5.58 -1.12 19.58
N LEU A 12 5.61 0.09 20.15
CA LEU A 12 6.76 1.01 20.00
C LEU A 12 8.04 0.43 20.60
N VAL A 13 7.97 -0.20 21.77
CA VAL A 13 9.10 -0.89 22.39
C VAL A 13 9.56 -2.05 21.50
N GLY A 14 8.64 -2.83 20.94
CA GLY A 14 8.94 -3.88 19.97
C GLY A 14 9.65 -3.34 18.74
N LEU A 15 9.15 -2.24 18.16
CA LEU A 15 9.74 -1.59 17.00
C LEU A 15 11.17 -1.09 17.28
N VAL A 16 11.37 -0.31 18.35
CA VAL A 16 12.69 0.23 18.72
C VAL A 16 13.65 -0.91 19.10
N GLY A 17 13.18 -1.89 19.88
CA GLY A 17 13.94 -3.08 20.22
C GLY A 17 14.35 -3.89 19.00
N GLY A 18 13.45 -4.03 18.00
CA GLY A 18 13.72 -4.70 16.73
C GLY A 18 14.80 -3.98 15.92
N VAL A 19 14.75 -2.64 15.85
CA VAL A 19 15.81 -1.83 15.18
C VAL A 19 17.16 -2.06 15.87
N ILE A 20 17.22 -1.93 17.19
CA ILE A 20 18.46 -2.09 17.96
C ILE A 20 19.01 -3.52 17.79
N PHE A 21 18.16 -4.52 17.98
CA PHE A 21 18.56 -5.92 17.84
C PHE A 21 19.01 -6.25 16.41
N GLY A 22 18.27 -5.80 15.40
CA GLY A 22 18.63 -5.97 14.00
C GLY A 22 19.99 -5.37 13.68
N GLN A 23 20.24 -4.12 14.12
CA GLN A 23 21.49 -3.42 13.82
C GLN A 23 22.72 -3.97 14.56
N TYR A 24 22.59 -4.30 15.84
CA TYR A 24 23.76 -4.61 16.68
C TYR A 24 23.95 -6.12 16.91
N VAL A 25 22.94 -6.95 16.64
CA VAL A 25 23.01 -8.40 16.86
C VAL A 25 22.97 -9.19 15.57
N LEU A 26 22.12 -8.78 14.60
CA LEU A 26 21.94 -9.53 13.36
C LEU A 26 22.78 -8.97 12.19
N PHE A 27 22.93 -7.66 12.12
CA PHE A 27 23.66 -7.03 11.00
C PHE A 27 25.16 -7.22 11.14
N ASP A 28 25.78 -7.82 10.12
CA ASP A 28 27.23 -7.92 9.95
C ASP A 28 27.63 -7.20 8.66
N PRO A 29 28.37 -6.07 8.76
CA PRO A 29 28.80 -5.30 7.59
C PRO A 29 29.78 -6.07 6.67
N SER A 30 30.37 -7.15 7.14
CA SER A 30 31.27 -8.01 6.37
C SER A 30 30.56 -9.20 5.71
N ALA A 31 29.30 -9.45 6.04
CA ALA A 31 28.53 -10.57 5.50
C ALA A 31 28.07 -10.27 4.06
N THR A 32 28.06 -11.33 3.24
CA THR A 32 27.37 -11.29 1.95
C THR A 32 25.85 -11.16 2.15
N ALA A 33 25.14 -10.62 1.16
CA ALA A 33 23.67 -10.47 1.21
C ALA A 33 22.96 -11.80 1.57
N GLU A 34 23.48 -12.92 1.05
CA GLU A 34 22.94 -14.25 1.34
C GLU A 34 23.13 -14.66 2.82
N LYS A 35 24.28 -14.41 3.41
CA LYS A 35 24.53 -14.68 4.84
C LYS A 35 23.69 -13.77 5.72
N ALA A 36 23.54 -12.49 5.37
CA ALA A 36 22.67 -11.56 6.10
C ALA A 36 21.20 -12.01 6.06
N ALA A 37 20.71 -12.44 4.90
CA ALA A 37 19.37 -13.00 4.75
C ALA A 37 19.19 -14.30 5.56
N GLN A 38 20.18 -15.20 5.57
CA GLN A 38 20.14 -16.43 6.37
C GLN A 38 20.12 -16.14 7.88
N ALA A 39 20.85 -15.15 8.37
CA ALA A 39 20.84 -14.74 9.78
C ALA A 39 19.50 -14.11 10.18
N ALA A 40 18.86 -13.36 9.29
CA ALA A 40 17.59 -12.70 9.52
C ALA A 40 16.38 -13.64 9.37
N ALA A 41 16.48 -14.69 8.55
CA ALA A 41 15.38 -15.59 8.20
C ALA A 41 14.62 -16.16 9.41
N PRO A 42 15.26 -16.68 10.48
CA PRO A 42 14.54 -17.20 11.64
C PRO A 42 13.63 -16.17 12.29
N TRP A 43 14.09 -14.93 12.39
CA TRP A 43 13.33 -13.83 12.99
C TRP A 43 12.16 -13.40 12.08
N ASN A 44 12.39 -13.34 10.78
CA ASN A 44 11.33 -13.10 9.80
C ASN A 44 10.25 -14.18 9.86
N ASP A 45 10.65 -15.45 9.95
CA ASP A 45 9.73 -16.59 10.04
C ASP A 45 8.92 -16.54 11.34
N ILE A 46 9.56 -16.31 12.49
CA ILE A 46 8.88 -16.17 13.77
C ILE A 46 7.86 -15.03 13.70
N GLY A 47 8.25 -13.84 13.24
CA GLY A 47 7.33 -12.70 13.10
C GLY A 47 6.18 -12.97 12.13
N THR A 48 6.46 -13.67 11.03
CA THR A 48 5.49 -14.09 10.04
C THR A 48 4.49 -15.09 10.62
N PHE A 49 4.94 -16.15 11.27
CA PHE A 49 4.06 -17.17 11.86
C PHE A 49 3.28 -16.65 13.07
N ALA A 50 3.92 -15.85 13.93
CA ALA A 50 3.28 -15.39 15.16
C ALA A 50 2.27 -14.25 14.92
N PHE A 51 2.49 -13.40 13.90
CA PHE A 51 1.67 -12.20 13.72
C PHE A 51 1.13 -12.04 12.30
N LEU A 52 1.98 -12.14 11.26
CA LEU A 52 1.56 -11.82 9.90
C LEU A 52 0.58 -12.86 9.33
N ARG A 53 0.85 -14.16 9.47
CA ARG A 53 -0.04 -15.24 8.99
C ARG A 53 -1.42 -15.25 9.67
N PRO A 54 -1.56 -15.08 11.01
CA PRO A 54 -2.85 -14.90 11.63
C PRO A 54 -3.65 -13.73 11.08
N LEU A 55 -3.01 -12.58 10.78
CA LEU A 55 -3.69 -11.47 10.11
C LEU A 55 -4.11 -11.85 8.69
N GLN A 56 -3.21 -12.44 7.90
CA GLN A 56 -3.48 -12.85 6.51
C GLN A 56 -4.65 -13.84 6.42
N MET A 57 -4.75 -14.78 7.36
CA MET A 57 -5.86 -15.73 7.44
C MET A 57 -7.23 -15.06 7.56
N LEU A 58 -7.27 -13.88 8.19
CA LEU A 58 -8.52 -13.13 8.41
C LEU A 58 -8.89 -12.22 7.23
N ILE A 59 -7.98 -11.93 6.29
CA ILE A 59 -8.20 -10.93 5.23
C ILE A 59 -9.43 -11.28 4.39
N VAL A 60 -9.41 -12.42 3.71
CA VAL A 60 -10.46 -12.78 2.74
C VAL A 60 -11.83 -12.93 3.42
N PRO A 61 -11.98 -13.68 4.52
CA PRO A 61 -13.24 -13.77 5.23
C PRO A 61 -13.75 -12.41 5.73
N LEU A 62 -12.85 -11.60 6.31
CA LEU A 62 -13.22 -10.28 6.84
C LEU A 62 -13.66 -9.33 5.74
N VAL A 63 -12.92 -9.26 4.63
CA VAL A 63 -13.25 -8.40 3.48
C VAL A 63 -14.63 -8.77 2.94
N PHE A 64 -14.87 -10.06 2.65
CA PHE A 64 -16.16 -10.50 2.13
C PHE A 64 -17.31 -10.12 3.05
N VAL A 65 -17.21 -10.51 4.32
CA VAL A 65 -18.27 -10.28 5.31
C VAL A 65 -18.46 -8.79 5.61
N SER A 66 -17.37 -8.01 5.70
CA SER A 66 -17.44 -6.56 5.96
C SER A 66 -18.13 -5.81 4.83
N VAL A 67 -17.78 -6.13 3.57
CA VAL A 67 -18.38 -5.47 2.40
C VAL A 67 -19.87 -5.84 2.26
N VAL A 68 -20.24 -7.11 2.43
CA VAL A 68 -21.65 -7.51 2.44
C VAL A 68 -22.41 -6.78 3.54
N SER A 69 -21.90 -6.75 4.77
CA SER A 69 -22.50 -6.02 5.91
C SER A 69 -22.59 -4.52 5.63
N GLY A 70 -21.52 -3.91 5.08
CA GLY A 70 -21.49 -2.50 4.69
C GLY A 70 -22.56 -2.15 3.66
N VAL A 71 -22.64 -2.91 2.57
CA VAL A 71 -23.61 -2.70 1.49
C VAL A 71 -25.05 -2.90 1.97
N THR A 72 -25.31 -3.97 2.71
CA THR A 72 -26.66 -4.26 3.23
C THR A 72 -27.11 -3.23 4.27
N SER A 73 -26.17 -2.68 5.06
CA SER A 73 -26.49 -1.63 6.03
C SER A 73 -26.80 -0.27 5.40
N ILE A 74 -26.31 0.02 4.17
CA ILE A 74 -26.69 1.23 3.42
C ILE A 74 -28.15 1.11 2.96
N GLY A 75 -28.60 -0.08 2.60
CA GLY A 75 -30.01 -0.42 2.36
C GLY A 75 -30.66 0.24 1.13
N ASN A 76 -29.99 1.20 0.46
CA ASN A 76 -30.50 1.94 -0.69
C ASN A 76 -29.49 1.92 -1.86
N PRO A 77 -29.85 1.33 -3.03
CA PRO A 77 -28.95 1.27 -4.18
C PRO A 77 -28.46 2.63 -4.69
N LYS A 78 -29.28 3.69 -4.62
CA LYS A 78 -28.88 5.04 -5.03
C LYS A 78 -27.80 5.61 -4.10
N GLN A 79 -27.96 5.39 -2.79
CA GLN A 79 -26.97 5.82 -1.80
C GLN A 79 -25.66 5.04 -1.95
N LEU A 80 -25.73 3.73 -2.26
CA LEU A 80 -24.56 2.91 -2.55
C LEU A 80 -23.80 3.44 -3.78
N GLY A 81 -24.50 3.82 -4.84
CA GLY A 81 -23.89 4.46 -6.01
C GLY A 81 -23.17 5.78 -5.67
N LEU A 82 -23.77 6.61 -4.81
CA LEU A 82 -23.15 7.85 -4.34
C LEU A 82 -21.90 7.59 -3.50
N VAL A 83 -21.98 6.65 -2.56
CA VAL A 83 -20.84 6.25 -1.70
C VAL A 83 -19.70 5.68 -2.55
N GLY A 84 -19.99 4.76 -3.46
CA GLY A 84 -19.02 4.15 -4.36
C GLY A 84 -18.36 5.17 -5.27
N GLY A 85 -19.15 6.01 -5.95
CA GLY A 85 -18.65 7.06 -6.84
C GLY A 85 -17.80 8.10 -6.10
N SER A 86 -18.23 8.54 -4.91
CA SER A 86 -17.46 9.47 -4.08
C SER A 86 -16.15 8.86 -3.57
N THR A 87 -16.15 7.56 -3.25
CA THR A 87 -14.94 6.83 -2.84
C THR A 87 -13.94 6.76 -3.97
N LEU A 88 -14.37 6.36 -5.18
CA LEU A 88 -13.50 6.31 -6.35
C LEU A 88 -12.96 7.69 -6.74
N ALA A 89 -13.79 8.73 -6.70
CA ALA A 89 -13.36 10.10 -6.96
C ALA A 89 -12.31 10.57 -5.94
N TYR A 90 -12.50 10.24 -4.65
CA TYR A 90 -11.52 10.53 -3.61
C TYR A 90 -10.20 9.80 -3.88
N TYR A 91 -10.22 8.48 -4.19
CA TYR A 91 -9.03 7.69 -4.45
C TYR A 91 -8.25 8.18 -5.66
N LEU A 92 -8.92 8.37 -6.79
CA LEU A 92 -8.29 8.90 -8.00
C LEU A 92 -7.70 10.29 -7.76
N GLY A 93 -8.46 11.18 -7.13
CA GLY A 93 -8.01 12.54 -6.85
C GLY A 93 -6.80 12.58 -5.92
N THR A 94 -6.81 11.82 -4.83
CA THR A 94 -5.68 11.77 -3.87
C THR A 94 -4.46 11.09 -4.46
N THR A 95 -4.61 10.06 -5.31
CA THR A 95 -3.51 9.39 -6.00
C THR A 95 -2.87 10.32 -7.03
N MET A 96 -3.66 11.04 -7.84
CA MET A 96 -3.12 12.04 -8.77
C MET A 96 -2.35 13.15 -8.05
N ILE A 97 -2.88 13.67 -6.93
CA ILE A 97 -2.18 14.67 -6.10
C ILE A 97 -0.87 14.11 -5.55
N ALA A 98 -0.86 12.83 -5.13
CA ALA A 98 0.33 12.16 -4.64
C ALA A 98 1.42 12.06 -5.73
N VAL A 99 1.05 11.65 -6.94
CA VAL A 99 1.98 11.57 -8.08
C VAL A 99 2.52 12.95 -8.46
N LEU A 100 1.65 13.96 -8.56
CA LEU A 100 2.06 15.35 -8.83
C LEU A 100 3.05 15.87 -7.78
N LEU A 101 2.79 15.58 -6.50
CA LEU A 101 3.71 15.92 -5.42
C LEU A 101 5.05 15.19 -5.57
N GLY A 102 5.04 13.90 -5.88
CA GLY A 102 6.25 13.10 -6.15
C GLY A 102 7.08 13.71 -7.27
N LEU A 103 6.45 14.02 -8.40
CA LEU A 103 7.09 14.68 -9.54
C LEU A 103 7.65 16.06 -9.17
N LEU A 104 6.91 16.86 -8.42
CA LEU A 104 7.38 18.16 -7.95
C LEU A 104 8.65 18.02 -7.10
N ILE A 105 8.63 17.17 -6.09
CA ILE A 105 9.74 17.00 -5.14
C ILE A 105 10.97 16.41 -5.83
N VAL A 106 10.82 15.41 -6.71
CA VAL A 106 11.96 14.80 -7.41
C VAL A 106 12.62 15.78 -8.40
N ASN A 107 11.84 16.67 -9.02
CA ASN A 107 12.37 17.71 -9.90
C ASN A 107 13.06 18.86 -9.15
N VAL A 108 12.63 19.14 -7.90
CA VAL A 108 13.29 20.16 -7.05
C VAL A 108 14.58 19.61 -6.45
N ILE A 109 14.59 18.39 -5.93
CA ILE A 109 15.75 17.80 -5.25
C ILE A 109 16.76 17.23 -6.25
N GLN A 110 16.28 16.67 -7.39
CA GLN A 110 17.09 16.06 -8.44
C GLN A 110 18.09 15.01 -7.91
N PRO A 111 17.59 13.96 -7.21
CA PRO A 111 18.45 13.01 -6.51
C PRO A 111 19.34 12.15 -7.43
N GLY A 112 19.03 12.07 -8.73
CA GLY A 112 19.80 11.32 -9.72
C GLY A 112 21.03 12.06 -10.25
N HIS A 113 21.14 13.38 -10.05
CA HIS A 113 22.28 14.14 -10.51
C HIS A 113 23.48 13.98 -9.56
N GLY A 114 24.68 13.71 -10.14
CA GLY A 114 25.92 13.60 -9.37
C GLY A 114 26.28 12.20 -8.84
N VAL A 115 25.50 11.18 -9.17
CA VAL A 115 25.87 9.78 -8.91
C VAL A 115 26.79 9.32 -10.05
N SER A 116 27.97 8.71 -9.74
CA SER A 116 28.89 8.25 -10.76
C SER A 116 28.45 6.93 -11.40
N ALA A 117 28.74 6.75 -12.69
CA ALA A 117 28.44 5.51 -13.43
C ALA A 117 29.07 4.26 -12.79
N ASP A 118 30.27 4.37 -12.20
CA ASP A 118 30.95 3.26 -11.52
C ASP A 118 30.20 2.82 -10.25
N GLN A 119 29.64 3.77 -9.49
CA GLN A 119 28.81 3.47 -8.32
C GLN A 119 27.52 2.73 -8.72
N LEU A 120 26.93 3.09 -9.88
CA LEU A 120 25.77 2.42 -10.42
C LEU A 120 26.03 0.96 -10.80
N ARG A 121 27.09 0.71 -11.56
CA ARG A 121 27.47 -0.64 -11.99
C ARG A 121 27.77 -1.57 -10.82
N LEU A 122 28.43 -1.03 -9.77
CA LEU A 122 28.67 -1.79 -8.53
C LEU A 122 27.36 -2.16 -7.84
N GLN A 123 26.40 -1.26 -7.82
CA GLN A 123 25.12 -1.48 -7.17
C GLN A 123 24.21 -2.43 -7.99
N GLU A 124 24.17 -2.30 -9.31
CA GLU A 124 23.49 -3.25 -10.20
C GLU A 124 24.05 -4.65 -10.01
N ALA A 125 25.37 -4.82 -9.96
CA ALA A 125 25.99 -6.13 -9.74
C ALA A 125 25.65 -6.72 -8.37
N GLN A 126 25.59 -5.92 -7.31
CA GLN A 126 25.24 -6.35 -5.96
C GLN A 126 23.76 -6.74 -5.80
N THR A 127 22.88 -6.09 -6.56
CA THR A 127 21.43 -6.27 -6.44
C THR A 127 20.84 -7.18 -7.52
N ALA A 128 21.63 -7.59 -8.53
CA ALA A 128 21.16 -8.41 -9.65
C ALA A 128 20.47 -9.71 -9.22
N GLU A 129 21.00 -10.39 -8.21
CA GLU A 129 20.42 -11.64 -7.68
C GLU A 129 19.10 -11.38 -6.94
N THR A 130 19.02 -10.31 -6.15
CA THR A 130 17.82 -9.90 -5.45
C THR A 130 16.75 -9.45 -6.45
N PHE A 131 17.14 -8.70 -7.50
CA PHE A 131 16.24 -8.34 -8.59
C PHE A 131 15.68 -9.57 -9.30
N ALA A 132 16.53 -10.55 -9.62
CA ALA A 132 16.10 -11.79 -10.28
C ALA A 132 15.09 -12.56 -9.41
N LYS A 133 15.31 -12.67 -8.11
CA LYS A 133 14.42 -13.40 -7.17
C LYS A 133 13.12 -12.64 -6.85
N ASP A 134 13.21 -11.37 -6.55
CA ASP A 134 12.08 -10.60 -5.99
C ASP A 134 11.23 -9.91 -7.07
N VAL A 135 11.80 -9.58 -8.20
CA VAL A 135 11.15 -8.78 -9.24
C VAL A 135 11.01 -9.53 -10.56
N ALA A 136 12.09 -10.06 -11.13
CA ALA A 136 12.05 -10.69 -12.46
C ALA A 136 11.08 -11.86 -12.53
N GLY A 137 11.08 -12.75 -11.52
CA GLY A 137 10.13 -13.87 -11.45
C GLY A 137 8.66 -13.46 -11.26
N LYS A 138 8.40 -12.22 -10.80
CA LYS A 138 7.04 -11.67 -10.67
C LYS A 138 6.61 -10.88 -11.90
N ILE A 139 7.55 -10.47 -12.75
CA ILE A 139 7.29 -9.79 -14.03
C ILE A 139 6.89 -10.81 -15.10
N GLU A 140 7.45 -12.02 -15.06
CA GLU A 140 7.08 -13.08 -16.01
C GLU A 140 5.57 -13.34 -15.97
N GLY A 141 4.87 -13.08 -17.07
CA GLY A 141 3.42 -13.24 -17.22
C GLY A 141 2.58 -12.05 -16.79
N ARG A 142 3.17 -10.89 -16.44
CA ARG A 142 2.41 -9.65 -16.24
C ARG A 142 2.31 -8.81 -17.51
N PRO A 143 1.28 -7.95 -17.56
CA PRO A 143 1.07 -7.07 -18.71
C PRO A 143 2.24 -6.10 -18.90
N ASP A 144 2.71 -6.01 -20.14
CA ASP A 144 3.80 -5.11 -20.54
C ASP A 144 3.32 -3.71 -20.90
N ASP A 145 1.98 -3.50 -20.97
CA ASP A 145 1.38 -2.23 -21.35
C ASP A 145 0.18 -1.83 -20.49
N ILE A 146 -0.27 -0.57 -20.64
CA ILE A 146 -1.42 -0.03 -19.93
C ILE A 146 -2.72 -0.74 -20.34
N GLY A 147 -2.85 -1.13 -21.61
CA GLY A 147 -4.08 -1.77 -22.12
C GLY A 147 -4.31 -3.12 -21.48
N SER A 148 -3.28 -3.96 -21.39
CA SER A 148 -3.34 -5.26 -20.71
C SER A 148 -3.51 -5.11 -19.18
N SER A 149 -2.91 -4.09 -18.56
CA SER A 149 -3.13 -3.78 -17.15
C SER A 149 -4.57 -3.39 -16.88
N PHE A 150 -5.16 -2.55 -17.73
CA PHE A 150 -6.57 -2.16 -17.64
C PHE A 150 -7.51 -3.37 -17.87
N ARG A 151 -7.17 -4.23 -18.82
CA ARG A 151 -7.92 -5.48 -19.06
C ARG A 151 -7.90 -6.38 -17.82
N ASN A 152 -6.73 -6.59 -17.20
CA ASN A 152 -6.61 -7.39 -15.98
C ASN A 152 -7.41 -6.77 -14.82
N LEU A 153 -7.44 -5.43 -14.72
CA LEU A 153 -8.30 -4.74 -13.77
C LEU A 153 -9.79 -5.05 -14.01
N LEU A 154 -10.24 -5.01 -15.26
CA LEU A 154 -11.62 -5.36 -15.61
C LEU A 154 -11.94 -6.84 -15.34
N GLU A 155 -11.00 -7.76 -15.59
CA GLU A 155 -11.13 -9.17 -15.28
C GLU A 155 -11.22 -9.41 -13.75
N SER A 156 -10.47 -8.64 -12.95
CA SER A 156 -10.59 -8.66 -11.49
C SER A 156 -11.91 -8.05 -10.98
N LEU A 157 -12.48 -7.08 -11.70
CA LEU A 157 -13.80 -6.53 -11.36
C LEU A 157 -14.94 -7.53 -11.61
N VAL A 158 -14.82 -8.39 -12.64
CA VAL A 158 -15.85 -9.38 -12.99
C VAL A 158 -15.20 -10.76 -13.15
N PRO A 159 -14.81 -11.41 -12.03
CA PRO A 159 -14.15 -12.70 -12.11
C PRO A 159 -15.10 -13.78 -12.61
N SER A 160 -14.64 -14.63 -13.54
CA SER A 160 -15.42 -15.76 -14.05
C SER A 160 -15.70 -16.83 -12.98
N ASN A 161 -14.83 -16.93 -11.97
CA ASN A 161 -14.99 -17.81 -10.83
C ASN A 161 -14.67 -17.07 -9.52
N PRO A 162 -15.67 -16.56 -8.78
CA PRO A 162 -15.44 -15.87 -7.52
C PRO A 162 -14.71 -16.74 -6.48
N MET A 163 -14.92 -18.04 -6.47
CA MET A 163 -14.27 -18.94 -5.51
C MET A 163 -12.74 -19.00 -5.73
N ALA A 164 -12.28 -18.82 -6.95
CA ALA A 164 -10.85 -18.72 -7.24
C ALA A 164 -10.19 -17.54 -6.52
N ALA A 165 -10.90 -16.40 -6.41
CA ALA A 165 -10.44 -15.22 -5.69
C ALA A 165 -10.31 -15.44 -4.17
N PHE A 166 -11.07 -16.39 -3.60
CA PHE A 166 -10.94 -16.78 -2.20
C PHE A 166 -9.74 -17.71 -1.97
N VAL A 167 -9.41 -18.56 -2.92
CA VAL A 167 -8.27 -19.52 -2.84
C VAL A 167 -6.93 -18.85 -3.17
N LYS A 168 -6.92 -18.05 -4.22
CA LYS A 168 -5.78 -17.18 -4.59
C LYS A 168 -6.20 -15.73 -4.31
N PRO A 169 -5.91 -15.18 -3.12
CA PRO A 169 -6.51 -13.94 -2.66
C PRO A 169 -6.37 -12.79 -3.64
N ASP A 170 -7.43 -12.51 -4.40
CA ASP A 170 -7.63 -11.29 -5.19
C ASP A 170 -8.68 -10.44 -4.47
N ILE A 171 -8.20 -9.49 -3.68
CA ILE A 171 -9.05 -8.69 -2.79
C ILE A 171 -10.06 -7.87 -3.58
N LEU A 172 -9.70 -7.35 -4.76
CA LEU A 172 -10.62 -6.58 -5.59
C LEU A 172 -11.80 -7.43 -6.08
N SER A 173 -11.52 -8.63 -6.60
CA SER A 173 -12.57 -9.58 -7.00
C SER A 173 -13.49 -9.96 -5.83
N VAL A 174 -12.91 -10.17 -4.63
CA VAL A 174 -13.68 -10.46 -3.41
C VAL A 174 -14.59 -9.29 -3.04
N VAL A 175 -14.09 -8.04 -3.09
CA VAL A 175 -14.86 -6.81 -2.79
C VAL A 175 -16.03 -6.65 -3.76
N VAL A 176 -15.77 -6.79 -5.06
CA VAL A 176 -16.82 -6.65 -6.09
C VAL A 176 -17.89 -7.73 -5.94
N PHE A 177 -17.47 -9.00 -5.79
CA PHE A 177 -18.41 -10.09 -5.58
C PHE A 177 -19.25 -9.91 -4.30
N ALA A 178 -18.62 -9.53 -3.19
CA ALA A 178 -19.30 -9.23 -1.93
C ALA A 178 -20.28 -8.06 -2.07
N GLY A 179 -19.91 -7.02 -2.83
CA GLY A 179 -20.78 -5.89 -3.15
C GLY A 179 -22.03 -6.30 -3.93
N VAL A 180 -21.87 -7.16 -4.95
CA VAL A 180 -22.99 -7.69 -5.75
C VAL A 180 -23.90 -8.56 -4.90
N ILE A 181 -23.36 -9.46 -4.05
CA ILE A 181 -24.15 -10.28 -3.13
C ILE A 181 -24.89 -9.39 -2.13
N GLY A 182 -24.22 -8.40 -1.54
CA GLY A 182 -24.84 -7.44 -0.62
C GLY A 182 -26.01 -6.68 -1.26
N LEU A 183 -25.83 -6.21 -2.49
CA LEU A 183 -26.89 -5.54 -3.25
C LEU A 183 -28.06 -6.49 -3.54
N ALA A 184 -27.78 -7.72 -3.96
CA ALA A 184 -28.81 -8.73 -4.20
C ALA A 184 -29.63 -9.02 -2.94
N LEU A 185 -28.98 -9.16 -1.77
CA LEU A 185 -29.66 -9.35 -0.48
C LEU A 185 -30.56 -8.18 -0.11
N VAL A 186 -30.16 -6.94 -0.41
CA VAL A 186 -31.01 -5.75 -0.23
C VAL A 186 -32.24 -5.82 -1.15
N CYS A 187 -32.06 -6.20 -2.42
CA CYS A 187 -33.14 -6.29 -3.40
C CYS A 187 -34.13 -7.42 -3.11
N VAL A 188 -33.67 -8.51 -2.53
CA VAL A 188 -34.56 -9.64 -2.12
C VAL A 188 -35.49 -9.26 -0.98
N GLY A 189 -35.12 -8.31 -0.13
CA GLY A 189 -35.97 -7.84 0.97
C GLY A 189 -36.07 -8.81 2.15
N ASP A 190 -37.29 -9.08 2.65
CA ASP A 190 -37.50 -9.85 3.87
C ASP A 190 -36.85 -11.25 3.90
N PRO A 191 -36.89 -12.06 2.83
CA PRO A 191 -36.20 -13.35 2.81
C PRO A 191 -34.67 -13.26 3.00
N GLY A 192 -34.07 -12.11 2.67
CA GLY A 192 -32.63 -11.85 2.86
C GLY A 192 -32.20 -11.50 4.30
N LYS A 193 -33.14 -11.03 5.14
CA LYS A 193 -32.85 -10.56 6.51
C LYS A 193 -32.16 -11.59 7.42
N PRO A 194 -32.50 -12.89 7.41
CA PRO A 194 -31.78 -13.89 8.22
C PRO A 194 -30.30 -14.02 7.80
N VAL A 195 -30.01 -13.98 6.48
CA VAL A 195 -28.65 -14.05 5.95
C VAL A 195 -27.85 -12.79 6.37
N ILE A 196 -28.44 -11.60 6.24
CA ILE A 196 -27.81 -10.33 6.64
C ILE A 196 -27.44 -10.39 8.13
N ARG A 197 -28.35 -10.83 9.02
CA ARG A 197 -28.04 -10.98 10.45
C ARG A 197 -26.90 -11.98 10.71
N GLY A 198 -26.86 -13.08 9.96
CA GLY A 198 -25.77 -14.06 10.05
C GLY A 198 -24.42 -13.47 9.64
N VAL A 199 -24.40 -12.67 8.57
CA VAL A 199 -23.20 -11.94 8.09
C VAL A 199 -22.73 -10.93 9.13
N ASP A 200 -23.63 -10.15 9.73
CA ASP A 200 -23.31 -9.17 10.78
C ASP A 200 -22.72 -9.86 12.02
N GLY A 201 -23.26 -10.99 12.42
CA GLY A 201 -22.71 -11.81 13.50
C GLY A 201 -21.31 -12.32 13.18
N MET A 202 -21.08 -12.79 11.96
CA MET A 202 -19.78 -13.24 11.49
C MET A 202 -18.77 -12.08 11.45
N PHE A 203 -19.18 -10.90 10.98
CA PHE A 203 -18.33 -9.70 10.98
C PHE A 203 -17.85 -9.35 12.39
N GLN A 204 -18.76 -9.34 13.38
CA GLN A 204 -18.39 -9.08 14.78
C GLN A 204 -17.43 -10.13 15.34
N ALA A 205 -17.64 -11.41 15.01
CA ALA A 205 -16.75 -12.49 15.42
C ALA A 205 -15.34 -12.33 14.82
N LEU A 206 -15.25 -11.99 13.54
CA LEU A 206 -13.97 -11.73 12.87
C LEU A 206 -13.25 -10.51 13.46
N ILE A 207 -13.94 -9.41 13.75
CA ILE A 207 -13.36 -8.25 14.45
C ILE A 207 -12.81 -8.64 15.83
N LYS A 208 -13.50 -9.54 16.53
CA LYS A 208 -13.00 -10.06 17.83
C LYS A 208 -11.72 -10.86 17.66
N LEU A 209 -11.62 -11.70 16.62
CA LEU A 209 -10.39 -12.42 16.28
C LEU A 209 -9.25 -11.45 15.94
N VAL A 210 -9.51 -10.41 15.14
CA VAL A 210 -8.54 -9.34 14.86
C VAL A 210 -8.02 -8.72 16.16
N THR A 211 -8.91 -8.39 17.10
CA THR A 211 -8.52 -7.83 18.40
C THR A 211 -7.57 -8.76 19.16
N TRP A 212 -7.76 -10.09 19.11
CA TRP A 212 -6.84 -11.04 19.75
C TRP A 212 -5.48 -11.08 19.04
N VAL A 213 -5.48 -11.10 17.70
CA VAL A 213 -4.23 -11.13 16.91
C VAL A 213 -3.40 -9.86 17.13
N ILE A 214 -4.04 -8.68 17.29
CA ILE A 214 -3.33 -7.42 17.56
C ILE A 214 -2.49 -7.47 18.86
N TRP A 215 -2.86 -8.28 19.84
CA TRP A 215 -2.05 -8.46 21.04
C TRP A 215 -0.72 -9.17 20.80
N LEU A 216 -0.56 -9.87 19.67
CA LEU A 216 0.71 -10.46 19.23
C LEU A 216 1.61 -9.43 18.50
N ALA A 217 1.05 -8.27 18.12
CA ALA A 217 1.78 -7.25 17.36
C ALA A 217 3.10 -6.79 17.97
N PRO A 218 3.24 -6.54 19.30
CA PRO A 218 4.51 -6.12 19.88
C PRO A 218 5.67 -7.07 19.55
N PHE A 219 5.42 -8.36 19.69
CA PHE A 219 6.41 -9.40 19.41
C PHE A 219 6.62 -9.59 17.89
N GLY A 220 5.54 -9.64 17.11
CA GLY A 220 5.62 -9.76 15.65
C GLY A 220 6.36 -8.59 15.01
N VAL A 221 6.08 -7.35 15.45
CA VAL A 221 6.76 -6.13 14.99
C VAL A 221 8.25 -6.18 15.32
N PHE A 222 8.60 -6.56 16.57
CA PHE A 222 10.00 -6.75 16.96
C PHE A 222 10.72 -7.69 15.99
N CYS A 223 10.19 -8.88 15.75
CA CYS A 223 10.82 -9.90 14.90
C CYS A 223 10.93 -9.44 13.43
N LEU A 224 9.86 -8.89 12.86
CA LEU A 224 9.84 -8.44 11.47
C LEU A 224 10.81 -7.28 11.23
N VAL A 225 10.85 -6.31 12.14
CA VAL A 225 11.75 -5.16 12.05
C VAL A 225 13.20 -5.58 12.29
N ALA A 226 13.46 -6.45 13.27
CA ALA A 226 14.79 -6.99 13.52
C ALA A 226 15.36 -7.70 12.30
N ALA A 227 14.55 -8.54 11.65
CA ALA A 227 14.94 -9.22 10.41
C ALA A 227 15.30 -8.22 9.31
N ARG A 228 14.47 -7.21 9.06
CA ARG A 228 14.70 -6.20 8.01
C ARG A 228 15.95 -5.37 8.25
N VAL A 229 16.14 -4.88 9.48
CA VAL A 229 17.34 -4.11 9.84
C VAL A 229 18.58 -5.01 9.81
N GLY A 230 18.47 -6.28 10.23
CA GLY A 230 19.55 -7.26 10.19
C GLY A 230 20.01 -7.59 8.77
N GLU A 231 19.09 -7.64 7.78
CA GLU A 231 19.41 -7.86 6.37
C GLU A 231 20.20 -6.70 5.75
N MET A 232 19.81 -5.46 6.04
CA MET A 232 20.25 -4.28 5.31
C MET A 232 21.28 -3.43 6.07
N GLY A 233 21.17 -3.38 7.38
CA GLY A 233 21.87 -2.42 8.23
C GLY A 233 21.38 -0.98 8.05
N LEU A 234 21.50 -0.18 9.08
CA LEU A 234 21.14 1.26 9.00
C LEU A 234 22.13 2.07 8.17
N GLY A 235 23.36 1.58 7.95
CA GLY A 235 24.40 2.24 7.16
C GLY A 235 24.09 2.31 5.66
N SER A 236 23.25 1.41 5.12
CA SER A 236 22.82 1.44 3.72
C SER A 236 22.00 2.70 3.38
N ILE A 237 21.45 3.36 4.41
CA ILE A 237 20.68 4.61 4.28
C ILE A 237 21.61 5.79 3.89
N ILE A 238 22.91 5.70 4.15
CA ILE A 238 23.88 6.82 3.98
C ILE A 238 24.66 6.70 2.67
N GLY A 239 24.45 5.66 1.87
CA GLY A 239 25.15 5.41 0.61
C GLY A 239 24.62 6.22 -0.59
N PRO A 240 25.01 5.83 -1.82
CA PRO A 240 24.67 6.53 -3.08
C PRO A 240 23.16 6.76 -3.28
N LEU A 241 22.30 5.95 -2.69
CA LEU A 241 20.84 6.08 -2.74
C LEU A 241 20.26 6.94 -1.61
N GLY A 242 21.09 7.48 -0.71
CA GLY A 242 20.59 8.25 0.44
C GLY A 242 19.73 9.43 0.03
N MET A 243 20.16 10.21 -0.99
CA MET A 243 19.39 11.36 -1.48
C MET A 243 18.06 10.93 -2.12
N TYR A 244 18.04 9.81 -2.85
CA TYR A 244 16.82 9.23 -3.39
C TYR A 244 15.86 8.82 -2.27
N MET A 245 16.35 8.10 -1.24
CA MET A 245 15.53 7.69 -0.10
C MET A 245 14.96 8.91 0.64
N VAL A 246 15.79 9.93 0.89
CA VAL A 246 15.35 11.18 1.52
C VAL A 246 14.26 11.86 0.69
N THR A 247 14.42 11.91 -0.64
CA THR A 247 13.43 12.48 -1.56
C THR A 247 12.08 11.77 -1.43
N VAL A 248 12.08 10.42 -1.46
CA VAL A 248 10.86 9.61 -1.31
C VAL A 248 10.22 9.84 0.06
N VAL A 249 11.02 9.78 1.15
CA VAL A 249 10.49 9.95 2.51
C VAL A 249 9.91 11.35 2.71
N ILE A 250 10.57 12.41 2.21
CA ILE A 250 10.04 13.78 2.26
C ILE A 250 8.71 13.88 1.52
N ALA A 251 8.63 13.35 0.29
CA ALA A 251 7.40 13.39 -0.49
C ALA A 251 6.25 12.63 0.19
N LEU A 252 6.51 11.42 0.73
CA LEU A 252 5.55 10.63 1.49
C LEU A 252 5.11 11.35 2.78
N ALA A 253 6.06 11.98 3.49
CA ALA A 253 5.76 12.72 4.71
C ALA A 253 4.88 13.96 4.42
N ILE A 254 5.18 14.73 3.38
CA ILE A 254 4.34 15.86 2.96
C ILE A 254 2.93 15.36 2.60
N HIS A 255 2.82 14.25 1.86
CA HIS A 255 1.52 13.70 1.51
C HIS A 255 0.73 13.24 2.75
N LEU A 256 1.38 12.53 3.69
CA LEU A 256 0.74 11.99 4.89
C LEU A 256 0.39 13.09 5.92
N PHE A 257 1.27 14.06 6.15
CA PHE A 257 1.15 15.02 7.24
C PHE A 257 0.63 16.39 6.81
N LEU A 258 0.56 16.68 5.50
CA LEU A 258 0.04 17.95 4.99
C LEU A 258 -1.12 17.72 4.01
N VAL A 259 -0.94 16.97 2.92
CA VAL A 259 -1.93 16.86 1.85
C VAL A 259 -3.19 16.13 2.32
N LEU A 260 -3.05 14.89 2.80
CA LEU A 260 -4.19 14.11 3.31
C LEU A 260 -4.90 14.78 4.49
N PRO A 261 -4.19 15.35 5.49
CA PRO A 261 -4.79 16.17 6.53
C PRO A 261 -5.60 17.36 6.02
N MET A 262 -5.10 18.11 5.03
CA MET A 262 -5.85 19.22 4.42
C MET A 262 -7.15 18.73 3.78
N ILE A 263 -7.10 17.63 3.03
CA ILE A 263 -8.28 17.03 2.40
C ILE A 263 -9.29 16.59 3.48
N LEU A 264 -8.84 15.94 4.57
CA LEU A 264 -9.71 15.53 5.67
C LEU A 264 -10.33 16.75 6.37
N LEU A 265 -9.57 17.82 6.59
CA LEU A 265 -10.06 19.03 7.22
C LEU A 265 -11.18 19.67 6.38
N ILE A 266 -10.98 19.76 5.06
CA ILE A 266 -11.92 20.41 4.13
C ILE A 266 -13.17 19.52 3.91
N LEU A 267 -12.98 18.28 3.50
CA LEU A 267 -14.06 17.38 3.11
C LEU A 267 -14.66 16.64 4.31
N GLY A 268 -13.83 16.19 5.24
CA GLY A 268 -14.25 15.42 6.42
C GLY A 268 -14.65 16.28 7.62
N ARG A 269 -14.28 17.58 7.63
CA ARG A 269 -14.50 18.52 8.74
C ARG A 269 -14.10 17.92 10.10
N THR A 270 -13.00 17.21 10.12
CA THR A 270 -12.48 16.48 11.29
C THR A 270 -11.05 16.95 11.53
N ASN A 271 -10.66 17.11 12.81
CA ASN A 271 -9.27 17.43 13.15
C ASN A 271 -8.35 16.27 12.71
N PRO A 272 -7.49 16.48 11.69
CA PRO A 272 -6.74 15.40 11.07
C PRO A 272 -5.63 14.86 11.99
N TYR A 273 -5.00 15.71 12.79
CA TYR A 273 -3.91 15.26 13.67
C TYR A 273 -4.43 14.48 14.87
N ALA A 274 -5.60 14.84 15.40
CA ALA A 274 -6.29 14.04 16.41
C ALA A 274 -6.70 12.67 15.83
N PHE A 275 -7.11 12.63 14.55
CA PHE A 275 -7.44 11.38 13.84
C PHE A 275 -6.20 10.50 13.65
N LEU A 276 -5.09 11.05 13.15
CA LEU A 276 -3.80 10.35 13.05
C LEU A 276 -3.37 9.75 14.38
N TRP A 277 -3.46 10.52 15.46
CA TRP A 277 -3.10 10.04 16.80
C TRP A 277 -3.97 8.89 17.30
N ARG A 278 -5.27 8.94 17.01
CA ARG A 278 -6.19 7.82 17.34
C ARG A 278 -5.81 6.54 16.59
N LEU A 279 -5.39 6.67 15.33
CA LEU A 279 -5.05 5.54 14.45
C LEU A 279 -3.55 5.14 14.49
N ARG A 280 -2.79 5.54 15.51
CA ARG A 280 -1.36 5.22 15.64
C ARG A 280 -1.04 3.72 15.60
N LYS A 281 -1.97 2.85 16.04
CA LYS A 281 -1.80 1.39 15.93
C LYS A 281 -1.84 0.93 14.47
N VAL A 282 -2.72 1.53 13.66
CA VAL A 282 -2.80 1.27 12.22
C VAL A 282 -1.48 1.68 11.55
N ILE A 283 -0.97 2.89 11.87
CA ILE A 283 0.32 3.39 11.36
C ILE A 283 1.45 2.41 11.68
N LEU A 284 1.57 1.99 12.94
CA LEU A 284 2.63 1.08 13.38
C LEU A 284 2.51 -0.31 12.74
N THR A 285 1.28 -0.82 12.58
CA THR A 285 1.03 -2.10 11.92
C THR A 285 1.35 -2.02 10.44
N ALA A 286 0.92 -0.98 9.73
CA ALA A 286 1.21 -0.77 8.32
C ALA A 286 2.72 -0.67 8.08
N PHE A 287 3.42 0.11 8.89
CA PHE A 287 4.87 0.24 8.82
C PHE A 287 5.58 -1.09 9.02
N SER A 288 5.20 -1.89 10.02
CA SER A 288 5.88 -3.15 10.33
C SER A 288 5.58 -4.28 9.35
N THR A 289 4.37 -4.32 8.78
CA THR A 289 3.96 -5.38 7.85
C THR A 289 4.36 -5.11 6.42
N ALA A 290 4.55 -3.83 6.05
CA ALA A 290 4.72 -3.37 4.68
C ALA A 290 3.65 -3.95 3.72
N SER A 291 2.41 -4.14 4.22
CA SER A 291 1.31 -4.74 3.47
C SER A 291 -0.03 -4.10 3.84
N SER A 292 -0.67 -3.42 2.89
CA SER A 292 -2.00 -2.84 3.06
C SER A 292 -3.04 -3.92 3.36
N ASN A 293 -2.95 -5.06 2.66
CA ASN A 293 -3.86 -6.19 2.87
C ASN A 293 -3.71 -6.80 4.27
N ALA A 294 -2.47 -7.01 4.74
CA ALA A 294 -2.24 -7.55 6.08
C ALA A 294 -2.68 -6.58 7.19
N THR A 295 -2.65 -5.26 6.92
CA THR A 295 -3.07 -4.23 7.87
C THR A 295 -4.59 -4.01 7.86
N LEU A 296 -5.28 -4.45 6.80
CA LEU A 296 -6.71 -4.19 6.57
C LEU A 296 -7.61 -4.53 7.78
N PRO A 297 -7.47 -5.70 8.44
CA PRO A 297 -8.29 -6.04 9.60
C PRO A 297 -8.14 -5.02 10.75
N VAL A 298 -6.89 -4.60 11.01
CA VAL A 298 -6.58 -3.61 12.05
C VAL A 298 -7.15 -2.23 11.69
N THR A 299 -7.09 -1.87 10.40
CA THR A 299 -7.60 -0.59 9.90
C THR A 299 -9.11 -0.50 10.06
N ILE A 300 -9.86 -1.54 9.67
CA ILE A 300 -11.32 -1.59 9.84
C ILE A 300 -11.70 -1.49 11.31
N GLU A 301 -11.06 -2.28 12.18
CA GLU A 301 -11.35 -2.30 13.63
C GLU A 301 -11.06 -0.93 14.26
N GLU A 302 -9.87 -0.35 14.05
CA GLU A 302 -9.49 0.91 14.68
C GLU A 302 -10.26 2.12 14.11
N CYS A 303 -10.58 2.15 12.82
CA CYS A 303 -11.40 3.21 12.21
C CYS A 303 -12.80 3.25 12.81
N THR A 304 -13.43 2.10 13.00
CA THR A 304 -14.77 2.01 13.60
C THR A 304 -14.74 2.27 15.09
N ARG A 305 -13.75 1.75 15.83
CA ARG A 305 -13.71 1.78 17.28
C ARG A 305 -13.27 3.13 17.86
N VAL A 306 -12.20 3.73 17.32
CA VAL A 306 -11.60 4.97 17.84
C VAL A 306 -11.50 6.09 16.80
N GLY A 307 -11.51 5.78 15.51
CA GLY A 307 -11.43 6.73 14.41
C GLY A 307 -12.69 7.56 14.24
N GLY A 308 -13.84 7.09 14.74
CA GLY A 308 -15.14 7.72 14.54
C GLY A 308 -15.63 7.62 13.09
N CYS A 309 -15.21 6.56 12.38
CA CYS A 309 -15.75 6.18 11.09
C CYS A 309 -17.01 5.32 11.29
N SER A 310 -18.02 5.51 10.42
CA SER A 310 -19.18 4.63 10.44
C SER A 310 -18.80 3.20 10.02
N LYS A 311 -19.50 2.20 10.54
CA LYS A 311 -19.33 0.80 10.11
C LYS A 311 -19.59 0.65 8.62
N ARG A 312 -20.63 1.35 8.10
CA ARG A 312 -21.00 1.38 6.67
C ARG A 312 -19.84 1.85 5.78
N ALA A 313 -19.26 3.01 6.10
CA ALA A 313 -18.15 3.54 5.33
C ALA A 313 -16.89 2.68 5.48
N SER A 314 -16.51 2.29 6.70
CA SER A 314 -15.30 1.50 6.94
C SER A 314 -15.35 0.14 6.25
N ALA A 315 -16.50 -0.54 6.28
CA ALA A 315 -16.67 -1.86 5.70
C ALA A 315 -16.61 -1.87 4.17
N PHE A 316 -16.89 -0.75 3.50
CA PHE A 316 -16.84 -0.62 2.05
C PHE A 316 -15.54 0.05 1.57
N VAL A 317 -15.22 1.22 2.15
CA VAL A 317 -14.10 2.06 1.69
C VAL A 317 -12.75 1.37 1.92
N ILE A 318 -12.49 0.88 3.13
CA ILE A 318 -11.16 0.38 3.50
C ILE A 318 -10.76 -0.87 2.69
N PRO A 319 -11.63 -1.91 2.50
CA PRO A 319 -11.27 -3.04 1.65
C PRO A 319 -11.04 -2.66 0.18
N LEU A 320 -11.88 -1.77 -0.38
CA LEU A 320 -11.69 -1.27 -1.75
C LEU A 320 -10.38 -0.50 -1.86
N GLY A 321 -10.08 0.35 -0.88
CA GLY A 321 -8.88 1.17 -0.86
C GLY A 321 -7.59 0.35 -0.79
N SER A 322 -7.58 -0.77 -0.09
CA SER A 322 -6.39 -1.62 0.04
C SER A 322 -5.80 -2.10 -1.29
N THR A 323 -6.56 -1.98 -2.39
CA THR A 323 -6.14 -2.31 -3.75
C THR A 323 -6.22 -1.14 -4.73
N VAL A 324 -7.18 -0.22 -4.55
CA VAL A 324 -7.42 0.88 -5.50
C VAL A 324 -6.72 2.17 -5.08
N ASN A 325 -6.58 2.41 -3.77
CA ASN A 325 -6.02 3.66 -3.24
C ASN A 325 -4.56 3.50 -2.81
N MET A 326 -3.68 3.36 -3.77
CA MET A 326 -2.25 3.17 -3.56
C MET A 326 -1.45 4.46 -3.72
N ASN A 327 -1.87 5.55 -3.04
CA ASN A 327 -1.26 6.89 -3.19
C ASN A 327 0.24 6.91 -2.88
N GLY A 328 0.69 6.21 -1.81
CA GLY A 328 2.10 6.11 -1.47
C GLY A 328 2.89 5.33 -2.52
N THR A 329 2.29 4.29 -3.12
CA THR A 329 2.90 3.50 -4.20
C THR A 329 3.02 4.33 -5.48
N ALA A 330 1.95 5.00 -5.90
CA ALA A 330 1.96 5.86 -7.09
C ALA A 330 2.95 7.02 -6.97
N LEU A 331 3.00 7.68 -5.80
CA LEU A 331 3.99 8.71 -5.49
C LEU A 331 5.42 8.15 -5.58
N TYR A 332 5.65 6.99 -4.96
CA TYR A 332 6.93 6.31 -5.00
C TYR A 332 7.36 5.96 -6.42
N GLU A 333 6.46 5.39 -7.24
CA GLU A 333 6.73 5.07 -8.65
C GLU A 333 7.13 6.30 -9.44
N ALA A 334 6.45 7.42 -9.25
CA ALA A 334 6.78 8.67 -9.92
C ALA A 334 8.17 9.18 -9.54
N VAL A 335 8.52 9.16 -8.24
CA VAL A 335 9.84 9.56 -7.76
C VAL A 335 10.92 8.60 -8.26
N ALA A 336 10.68 7.29 -8.16
CA ALA A 336 11.66 6.27 -8.53
C ALA A 336 11.95 6.26 -10.02
N VAL A 337 10.91 6.29 -10.87
CA VAL A 337 11.09 6.35 -12.33
C VAL A 337 11.82 7.61 -12.72
N SER A 338 11.40 8.77 -12.21
CA SER A 338 12.09 10.04 -12.49
C SER A 338 13.56 10.01 -12.03
N PHE A 339 13.84 9.45 -10.85
CA PHE A 339 15.19 9.25 -10.35
C PHE A 339 16.04 8.38 -11.28
N LEU A 340 15.50 7.22 -11.73
CA LEU A 340 16.23 6.34 -12.65
C LEU A 340 16.53 7.05 -13.97
N PHE A 341 15.56 7.76 -14.54
CA PHE A 341 15.82 8.54 -15.75
C PHE A 341 16.85 9.66 -15.54
N GLN A 342 16.80 10.40 -14.42
CA GLN A 342 17.82 11.41 -14.07
C GLN A 342 19.22 10.79 -13.94
N LEU A 343 19.29 9.58 -13.38
CA LEU A 343 20.52 8.86 -13.15
C LEU A 343 21.23 8.50 -14.46
N PHE A 344 20.48 7.99 -15.42
CA PHE A 344 20.98 7.61 -16.74
C PHE A 344 21.08 8.79 -17.72
N ALA A 345 20.46 9.94 -17.40
CA ALA A 345 20.53 11.15 -18.22
C ALA A 345 21.96 11.73 -18.31
N ALA A 346 22.82 11.45 -17.33
CA ALA A 346 24.22 11.84 -17.35
C ALA A 346 24.99 11.17 -18.51
N GLU A 347 24.64 9.94 -18.86
CA GLU A 347 25.23 9.17 -19.97
C GLU A 347 24.50 9.41 -21.29
N ASN A 348 23.19 9.64 -21.24
CA ASN A 348 22.34 9.84 -22.42
C ASN A 348 21.32 10.97 -22.21
N PRO A 349 21.51 12.14 -22.83
CA PRO A 349 20.60 13.28 -22.69
C PRO A 349 19.14 13.02 -23.15
N GLN A 350 18.87 11.95 -23.92
CA GLN A 350 17.51 11.56 -24.30
C GLN A 350 16.66 11.16 -23.07
N PHE A 351 17.30 10.75 -21.97
CA PHE A 351 16.63 10.40 -20.73
C PHE A 351 16.21 11.59 -19.86
N ASN A 352 16.53 12.83 -20.27
CA ASN A 352 15.89 13.99 -19.67
C ASN A 352 14.39 13.94 -19.92
N LEU A 353 13.60 14.08 -18.85
CA LEU A 353 12.15 13.99 -18.88
C LEU A 353 11.51 15.40 -18.93
N PRO A 354 11.26 15.98 -20.12
CA PRO A 354 10.47 17.20 -20.22
C PRO A 354 9.01 16.95 -19.82
N LEU A 355 8.25 18.03 -19.66
CA LEU A 355 6.88 18.01 -19.17
C LEU A 355 5.96 16.94 -19.80
N PRO A 356 5.97 16.70 -21.14
CA PRO A 356 5.13 15.66 -21.72
C PRO A 356 5.38 14.26 -21.16
N GLN A 357 6.65 13.86 -20.99
CA GLN A 357 6.99 12.57 -20.39
C GLN A 357 6.62 12.49 -18.91
N GLN A 358 6.71 13.60 -18.17
CA GLN A 358 6.24 13.65 -16.78
C GLN A 358 4.70 13.49 -16.70
N LEU A 359 3.95 13.99 -17.66
CA LEU A 359 2.51 13.74 -17.78
C LEU A 359 2.20 12.26 -18.06
N VAL A 360 3.05 11.58 -18.85
CA VAL A 360 2.94 10.13 -19.02
C VAL A 360 3.17 9.41 -17.70
N ILE A 361 4.19 9.77 -16.91
CA ILE A 361 4.40 9.21 -15.57
C ILE A 361 3.18 9.47 -14.68
N LEU A 362 2.60 10.69 -14.71
CA LEU A 362 1.40 11.03 -13.93
C LEU A 362 0.26 10.07 -14.20
N VAL A 363 -0.07 9.85 -15.48
CA VAL A 363 -1.18 8.99 -15.86
C VAL A 363 -0.86 7.53 -15.59
N THR A 364 0.33 7.06 -16.00
CA THR A 364 0.69 5.65 -15.92
C THR A 364 0.93 5.18 -14.50
N ALA A 365 1.59 5.97 -13.64
CA ALA A 365 1.76 5.63 -12.23
C ALA A 365 0.42 5.64 -11.47
N THR A 366 -0.49 6.57 -11.80
CA THR A 366 -1.84 6.58 -11.22
C THR A 366 -2.61 5.31 -11.60
N LEU A 367 -2.58 4.89 -12.87
CA LEU A 367 -3.28 3.70 -13.33
C LEU A 367 -2.61 2.39 -12.88
N ALA A 368 -1.28 2.34 -12.92
CA ALA A 368 -0.51 1.16 -12.49
C ALA A 368 -0.72 0.88 -10.99
N ALA A 369 -0.75 1.94 -10.17
CA ALA A 369 -0.98 1.81 -8.74
C ALA A 369 -2.37 1.24 -8.41
N ILE A 370 -3.43 1.55 -9.20
CA ILE A 370 -4.76 0.95 -9.01
C ILE A 370 -4.74 -0.57 -9.16
N GLY A 371 -3.88 -1.10 -10.04
CA GLY A 371 -3.70 -2.55 -10.24
C GLY A 371 -2.67 -3.20 -9.32
N ALA A 372 -2.02 -2.41 -8.44
CA ALA A 372 -1.02 -2.93 -7.54
C ALA A 372 -1.67 -3.79 -6.43
N ALA A 373 -1.09 -4.96 -6.17
CA ALA A 373 -1.53 -5.77 -5.04
C ALA A 373 -1.09 -5.13 -3.72
N GLY A 374 -1.93 -5.18 -2.68
CA GLY A 374 -1.61 -4.67 -1.33
C GLY A 374 -0.61 -5.55 -0.57
N ILE A 375 0.44 -6.04 -1.24
CA ILE A 375 1.49 -6.93 -0.73
C ILE A 375 2.87 -6.27 -0.85
N PRO A 376 3.87 -6.72 -0.08
CA PRO A 376 5.21 -6.16 -0.14
C PRO A 376 5.85 -6.20 -1.54
N ALA A 377 6.60 -5.16 -1.87
CA ALA A 377 7.33 -4.99 -3.14
C ALA A 377 6.45 -4.91 -4.41
N ALA A 378 5.12 -4.74 -4.29
CA ALA A 378 4.23 -4.63 -5.45
C ALA A 378 4.58 -3.43 -6.35
N GLY A 379 5.02 -2.31 -5.78
CA GLY A 379 5.40 -1.10 -6.52
C GLY A 379 6.59 -1.29 -7.45
N LEU A 380 7.55 -2.18 -7.13
CA LEU A 380 8.66 -2.48 -8.05
C LEU A 380 8.18 -3.15 -9.34
N VAL A 381 7.12 -3.94 -9.23
CA VAL A 381 6.55 -4.65 -10.39
C VAL A 381 5.70 -3.72 -11.24
N THR A 382 4.86 -2.88 -10.63
CA THR A 382 4.03 -1.91 -11.37
C THR A 382 4.87 -0.78 -11.98
N MET A 383 6.02 -0.46 -11.43
CA MET A 383 6.99 0.48 -11.99
C MET A 383 7.45 0.09 -13.41
N THR A 384 7.49 -1.22 -13.75
CA THR A 384 7.83 -1.67 -15.10
C THR A 384 6.89 -1.09 -16.14
N ILE A 385 5.59 -0.98 -15.82
CA ILE A 385 4.56 -0.40 -16.70
C ILE A 385 4.87 1.08 -16.96
N VAL A 386 5.27 1.80 -15.90
CA VAL A 386 5.59 3.23 -16.01
C VAL A 386 6.83 3.43 -16.87
N ILE A 387 7.92 2.67 -16.64
CA ILE A 387 9.14 2.75 -17.44
C ILE A 387 8.86 2.40 -18.91
N THR A 388 8.13 1.32 -19.18
CA THR A 388 7.80 0.90 -20.56
C THR A 388 6.98 1.97 -21.27
N SER A 389 6.04 2.61 -20.57
CA SER A 389 5.23 3.70 -21.13
C SER A 389 6.07 4.94 -21.47
N VAL A 390 7.02 5.31 -20.61
CA VAL A 390 7.94 6.43 -20.89
C VAL A 390 8.86 6.08 -22.06
N ASN A 391 9.43 4.87 -22.09
CA ASN A 391 10.24 4.38 -23.22
C ASN A 391 9.46 4.45 -24.55
N GLY A 392 8.18 4.05 -24.56
CA GLY A 392 7.32 4.15 -25.73
C GLY A 392 7.15 5.59 -26.23
N THR A 393 7.08 6.57 -25.33
CA THR A 393 7.04 7.99 -25.73
C THR A 393 8.37 8.50 -26.25
N LEU A 394 9.50 8.02 -25.72
CA LEU A 394 10.83 8.35 -26.25
C LEU A 394 10.98 7.82 -27.68
N GLN A 395 10.54 6.60 -27.95
CA GLN A 395 10.51 6.05 -29.32
C GLN A 395 9.60 6.85 -30.26
N ALA A 396 8.44 7.28 -29.78
CA ALA A 396 7.51 8.08 -30.59
C ALA A 396 8.11 9.46 -30.97
N ILE A 397 8.98 10.02 -30.13
CA ILE A 397 9.59 11.34 -30.34
C ILE A 397 10.90 11.24 -31.14
N HIS A 398 11.76 10.26 -30.80
CA HIS A 398 13.13 10.16 -31.33
C HIS A 398 13.28 9.06 -32.39
N GLY A 399 12.21 8.32 -32.71
CA GLY A 399 12.21 7.21 -33.65
C GLY A 399 12.43 5.84 -33.02
N PRO A 400 12.32 4.75 -33.81
CA PRO A 400 12.39 3.37 -33.30
C PRO A 400 13.74 3.00 -32.69
N ASP A 401 14.82 3.70 -33.06
CA ASP A 401 16.18 3.50 -32.53
C ASP A 401 16.46 4.34 -31.28
N ALA A 402 15.45 4.99 -30.70
CA ALA A 402 15.62 5.76 -29.47
C ALA A 402 16.13 4.87 -28.30
N SER A 403 17.05 5.42 -27.54
CA SER A 403 17.54 4.73 -26.34
C SER A 403 16.38 4.47 -25.37
N GLN A 404 16.36 3.27 -24.80
CA GLN A 404 15.36 2.86 -23.80
C GLN A 404 16.04 2.64 -22.47
N LEU A 405 15.39 3.07 -21.38
CA LEU A 405 15.83 2.71 -20.04
C LEU A 405 15.53 1.21 -19.83
N PRO A 406 16.57 0.37 -19.59
CA PRO A 406 16.35 -1.06 -19.39
C PRO A 406 15.57 -1.29 -18.09
N LEU A 407 14.65 -2.28 -18.07
CA LEU A 407 13.90 -2.63 -16.86
C LEU A 407 14.83 -3.13 -15.72
N ALA A 408 15.99 -3.65 -16.06
CA ALA A 408 17.04 -4.04 -15.09
C ALA A 408 17.52 -2.85 -14.25
N ALA A 409 17.37 -1.59 -14.71
CA ALA A 409 17.66 -0.40 -13.92
C ALA A 409 16.89 -0.33 -12.59
N ILE A 410 15.72 -0.99 -12.50
CA ILE A 410 14.99 -1.15 -11.23
C ILE A 410 15.88 -1.82 -10.17
N GLY A 411 16.80 -2.70 -10.58
CA GLY A 411 17.77 -3.35 -9.70
C GLY A 411 18.54 -2.37 -8.82
N VAL A 412 18.83 -1.16 -9.29
CA VAL A 412 19.53 -0.12 -8.53
C VAL A 412 18.83 0.20 -7.21
N ILE A 413 17.51 0.26 -7.20
CA ILE A 413 16.71 0.70 -6.04
C ILE A 413 16.16 -0.45 -5.18
N VAL A 414 16.25 -1.70 -5.65
CA VAL A 414 15.70 -2.88 -4.94
C VAL A 414 16.25 -3.01 -3.53
N GLY A 415 17.56 -2.74 -3.34
CA GLY A 415 18.21 -2.87 -2.04
C GLY A 415 17.62 -1.98 -0.94
N VAL A 416 17.09 -0.80 -1.30
CA VAL A 416 16.49 0.16 -0.36
C VAL A 416 14.96 0.14 -0.36
N ASP A 417 14.34 -0.57 -1.32
CA ASP A 417 12.89 -0.60 -1.49
C ASP A 417 12.15 -1.08 -0.24
N ARG A 418 12.70 -2.05 0.50
CA ARG A 418 12.06 -2.61 1.70
C ARG A 418 11.73 -1.56 2.75
N LEU A 419 12.64 -0.63 3.00
CA LEU A 419 12.42 0.45 3.98
C LEU A 419 11.39 1.48 3.45
N LEU A 420 11.52 1.81 2.17
CA LEU A 420 10.59 2.72 1.51
C LEU A 420 9.17 2.11 1.42
N ASP A 421 9.06 0.79 1.26
CA ASP A 421 7.80 0.06 1.26
C ASP A 421 7.05 0.17 2.60
N MET A 422 7.76 0.11 3.72
CA MET A 422 7.18 0.34 5.04
C MET A 422 6.56 1.74 5.14
N CYS A 423 7.26 2.76 4.64
CA CYS A 423 6.77 4.14 4.63
C CYS A 423 5.58 4.33 3.69
N ARG A 424 5.66 3.84 2.43
CA ARG A 424 4.58 4.01 1.43
C ARG A 424 3.33 3.24 1.81
N THR A 425 3.45 2.04 2.41
CA THR A 425 2.31 1.27 2.92
C THR A 425 1.59 2.03 4.01
N THR A 426 2.31 2.71 4.89
CA THR A 426 1.70 3.57 5.90
C THR A 426 0.86 4.68 5.27
N VAL A 427 1.35 5.30 4.20
CA VAL A 427 0.61 6.33 3.46
C VAL A 427 -0.64 5.76 2.78
N ASN A 428 -0.53 4.59 2.12
CA ASN A 428 -1.66 3.92 1.48
C ASN A 428 -2.79 3.65 2.48
N VAL A 429 -2.46 2.97 3.57
CA VAL A 429 -3.43 2.58 4.61
C VAL A 429 -4.05 3.78 5.30
N MET A 430 -3.27 4.84 5.55
CA MET A 430 -3.82 6.07 6.12
C MET A 430 -4.70 6.80 5.12
N GLY A 431 -4.39 6.77 3.82
CA GLY A 431 -5.26 7.26 2.76
C GLY A 431 -6.64 6.60 2.78
N ASP A 432 -6.69 5.28 2.98
CA ASP A 432 -7.96 4.53 3.12
C ASP A 432 -8.74 4.97 4.36
N ALA A 433 -8.05 5.12 5.49
CA ALA A 433 -8.66 5.55 6.74
C ALA A 433 -9.21 6.99 6.65
N PHE A 434 -8.48 7.92 6.01
CA PHE A 434 -8.96 9.27 5.72
C PHE A 434 -10.19 9.23 4.81
N GLY A 435 -10.17 8.40 3.76
CA GLY A 435 -11.31 8.17 2.87
C GLY A 435 -12.53 7.67 3.64
N ALA A 436 -12.37 6.65 4.48
CA ALA A 436 -13.45 6.12 5.30
C ALA A 436 -14.05 7.19 6.23
N ARG A 437 -13.21 8.07 6.80
CA ARG A 437 -13.69 9.18 7.64
C ARG A 437 -14.45 10.24 6.85
N ILE A 438 -14.01 10.57 5.63
CA ILE A 438 -14.69 11.51 4.73
C ILE A 438 -16.04 10.93 4.31
N ILE A 439 -16.05 9.67 3.85
CA ILE A 439 -17.26 9.00 3.35
C ILE A 439 -18.28 8.71 4.48
N THR A 440 -17.83 8.62 5.72
CA THR A 440 -18.74 8.53 6.89
C THR A 440 -19.82 9.62 6.89
N ARG A 441 -19.56 10.80 6.33
CA ARG A 441 -20.54 11.88 6.22
C ARG A 441 -21.66 11.60 5.22
N LEU A 442 -21.39 10.76 4.22
CA LEU A 442 -22.37 10.32 3.21
C LEU A 442 -23.10 9.05 3.63
N ALA A 443 -22.46 8.23 4.47
CA ALA A 443 -22.99 6.97 4.99
C ALA A 443 -22.78 6.88 6.51
N PRO A 444 -23.45 7.73 7.33
CA PRO A 444 -23.37 7.63 8.78
C PRO A 444 -24.05 6.33 9.25
N ASP A 445 -23.65 5.83 10.42
CA ASP A 445 -24.42 4.78 11.09
C ASP A 445 -25.80 5.31 11.47
N GLU A 446 -26.82 4.46 11.40
CA GLU A 446 -28.14 4.81 11.94
C GLU A 446 -28.03 5.03 13.45
N PRO A 447 -28.78 6.01 14.03
CA PRO A 447 -28.94 6.06 15.46
C PRO A 447 -29.42 4.70 15.93
N ALA A 448 -28.82 4.14 16.98
CA ALA A 448 -29.35 2.93 17.59
C ALA A 448 -30.82 3.22 17.90
N LEU A 449 -31.73 2.54 17.20
CA LEU A 449 -33.12 2.50 17.62
C LEU A 449 -33.05 1.93 19.04
N ASP A 450 -33.43 2.75 20.01
CA ASP A 450 -33.46 2.36 21.41
C ASP A 450 -34.08 0.96 21.47
N ALA A 451 -33.26 0.01 21.90
CA ALA A 451 -33.73 -1.35 22.12
C ALA A 451 -34.79 -1.28 23.23
N PRO A 452 -35.98 -1.85 23.03
CA PRO A 452 -37.04 -1.86 24.02
C PRO A 452 -36.60 -2.58 25.29
#